data_f10bb7a0c4c0842d372cf5361f47ad1e
#
_entry.id   f10bb7a0c4c0842d372cf5361f47ad1e
#
_cell.length_a   1.000
_cell.length_b   1.000
_cell.length_c   1.000
_cell.angle_alpha   90.00
_cell.angle_beta   90.00
_cell.angle_gamma   90.00
#
_symmetry.space_group_name_H-M   'P 1'
#
loop_
_entity.id
_entity.type
_entity.pdbx_description
1 polymer ?
#
loop_
_entity_poly.entity_id
_entity_poly.type
_entity_poly.pdbx_seq_one_letter_code
_entity_poly.pdbx_strand_id
1 'polypeptide(L)'
;VEVQMVSSIYRLLAVFAISGQLPETTWLGFFAVGLAVALILGGLISSTLHLGRPERAARALTQWRSSWLAREGVAAVATFIPLAVFGVGWVFFNDVSGLFAAMAAAAAVMALVTVSCTAMIYASLKPIRQWRSALVLPGYLVFGLMCGALLLVLLSLAFGVYKPAFSWLALT
;
A
#
# COMPACT_ATOMS: atom_id res chain seq x y z
N VAL A 1 -1.34 -10.80 2.53
CA VAL A 1 -2.35 -10.01 3.27
C VAL A 1 -1.76 -8.67 3.70
N GLU A 2 -0.57 -8.61 4.27
CA GLU A 2 0.05 -7.39 4.80
C GLU A 2 0.32 -6.31 3.74
N VAL A 3 0.89 -6.67 2.61
CA VAL A 3 1.17 -5.73 1.50
C VAL A 3 -0.11 -5.11 0.93
N GLN A 4 -1.22 -5.84 0.97
CA GLN A 4 -2.51 -5.37 0.48
C GLN A 4 -3.15 -4.31 1.39
N MET A 5 -3.11 -4.50 2.70
CA MET A 5 -3.61 -3.52 3.66
C MET A 5 -2.89 -2.18 3.51
N VAL A 6 -1.57 -2.23 3.37
CA VAL A 6 -0.72 -1.04 3.25
C VAL A 6 -1.02 -0.27 1.97
N SER A 7 -1.14 -0.97 0.83
CA SER A 7 -1.40 -0.33 -0.46
C SER A 7 -2.73 0.42 -0.48
N SER A 8 -3.69 -0.01 0.32
CA SER A 8 -5.02 0.57 0.37
C SER A 8 -5.10 1.80 1.25
N ILE A 9 -4.32 1.83 2.34
CA ILE A 9 -4.17 3.04 3.14
C ILE A 9 -3.63 4.17 2.27
N TYR A 10 -2.62 3.90 1.44
CA TYR A 10 -2.03 4.94 0.57
C TYR A 10 -2.99 5.45 -0.49
N ARG A 11 -3.83 4.59 -1.07
CA ARG A 11 -4.83 5.05 -2.03
C ARG A 11 -5.83 6.00 -1.39
N LEU A 12 -6.32 5.65 -0.23
CA LEU A 12 -7.27 6.47 0.49
C LEU A 12 -6.64 7.77 0.96
N LEU A 13 -5.43 7.71 1.50
CA LEU A 13 -4.67 8.90 1.87
C LEU A 13 -4.41 9.80 0.65
N ALA A 14 -4.08 9.22 -0.51
CA ALA A 14 -3.88 9.98 -1.74
C ALA A 14 -5.18 10.62 -2.24
N VAL A 15 -6.30 9.88 -2.26
CA VAL A 15 -7.61 10.42 -2.65
C VAL A 15 -8.02 11.57 -1.73
N PHE A 16 -7.82 11.42 -0.42
CA PHE A 16 -8.13 12.46 0.55
C PHE A 16 -7.15 13.65 0.48
N ALA A 17 -5.87 13.40 0.20
CA ALA A 17 -4.90 14.48 -0.03
C ALA A 17 -5.30 15.32 -1.26
N ILE A 18 -5.64 14.66 -2.38
CA ILE A 18 -6.05 15.33 -3.62
C ILE A 18 -7.39 16.07 -3.43
N SER A 19 -8.32 15.53 -2.64
CA SER A 19 -9.61 16.18 -2.36
C SER A 19 -9.56 17.29 -1.30
N GLY A 20 -8.40 17.55 -0.68
CA GLY A 20 -8.24 18.53 0.38
C GLY A 20 -9.00 18.18 1.68
N GLN A 21 -9.44 16.94 1.85
CA GLN A 21 -10.25 16.50 2.99
C GLN A 21 -9.44 15.84 4.11
N LEU A 22 -8.11 15.75 3.98
CA LEU A 22 -7.27 15.24 5.06
C LEU A 22 -7.37 16.15 6.29
N PRO A 23 -7.55 15.56 7.48
CA PRO A 23 -7.49 16.36 8.70
C PRO A 23 -6.09 16.93 8.88
N GLU A 24 -5.99 18.20 9.24
CA GLU A 24 -4.72 18.90 9.52
C GLU A 24 -4.05 18.43 10.83
N THR A 25 -4.22 17.16 11.19
CA THR A 25 -3.67 16.60 12.42
C THR A 25 -2.35 15.89 12.10
N THR A 26 -1.25 16.55 12.39
CA THR A 26 0.12 16.03 12.25
C THR A 26 0.29 14.63 12.85
N TRP A 27 -0.33 14.38 14.01
CA TRP A 27 -0.28 13.09 14.69
C TRP A 27 -0.92 11.96 13.89
N LEU A 28 -2.08 12.21 13.26
CA LEU A 28 -2.72 11.21 12.38
C LEU A 28 -1.80 10.87 11.21
N GLY A 29 -1.19 11.90 10.59
CA GLY A 29 -0.22 11.72 9.51
C GLY A 29 0.97 10.88 9.93
N PHE A 30 1.56 11.19 11.08
CA PHE A 30 2.70 10.45 11.63
C PHE A 30 2.38 8.98 11.86
N PHE A 31 1.26 8.68 12.53
CA PHE A 31 0.88 7.28 12.80
C PHE A 31 0.43 6.54 11.53
N ALA A 32 -0.29 7.19 10.62
CA ALA A 32 -0.72 6.57 9.38
C ALA A 32 0.47 6.20 8.48
N VAL A 33 1.39 7.15 8.27
CA VAL A 33 2.61 6.92 7.47
C VAL A 33 3.53 5.93 8.17
N GLY A 34 3.72 6.08 9.49
CA GLY A 34 4.57 5.18 10.30
C GLY A 34 4.06 3.75 10.28
N LEU A 35 2.76 3.54 10.49
CA LEU A 35 2.14 2.21 10.42
C LEU A 35 2.30 1.60 9.02
N ALA A 36 2.09 2.40 8.01
CA ALA A 36 2.22 1.95 6.63
C ALA A 36 3.67 1.52 6.30
N VAL A 37 4.66 2.32 6.69
CA VAL A 37 6.08 1.96 6.55
C VAL A 37 6.39 0.67 7.33
N ALA A 38 5.92 0.56 8.57
CA ALA A 38 6.14 -0.63 9.41
C ALA A 38 5.55 -1.90 8.78
N LEU A 39 4.33 -1.81 8.22
CA LEU A 39 3.70 -2.95 7.55
C LEU A 39 4.44 -3.36 6.26
N ILE A 40 4.91 -2.40 5.43
CA ILE A 40 5.70 -2.72 4.23
C ILE A 40 7.01 -3.39 4.63
N LEU A 41 7.73 -2.82 5.60
CA LEU A 41 8.99 -3.39 6.09
C LEU A 41 8.77 -4.78 6.69
N GLY A 42 7.75 -4.95 7.52
CA GLY A 42 7.38 -6.23 8.09
C GLY A 42 7.07 -7.27 7.03
N GLY A 43 6.29 -6.91 6.01
CA GLY A 43 5.98 -7.78 4.87
C GLY A 43 7.22 -8.16 4.05
N LEU A 44 8.11 -7.20 3.76
CA LEU A 44 9.36 -7.47 3.04
C LEU A 44 10.31 -8.36 3.84
N ILE A 45 10.46 -8.10 5.15
CA ILE A 45 11.28 -8.91 6.05
C ILE A 45 10.70 -10.32 6.13
N SER A 46 9.40 -10.45 6.39
CA SER A 46 8.72 -11.74 6.45
C SER A 46 8.90 -12.52 5.14
N SER A 47 8.67 -11.88 4.00
CA SER A 47 8.88 -12.49 2.68
C SER A 47 10.33 -12.95 2.48
N THR A 48 11.30 -12.15 2.92
CA THR A 48 12.73 -12.50 2.80
C THR A 48 13.11 -13.68 3.68
N LEU A 49 12.56 -13.75 4.90
CA LEU A 49 12.84 -14.85 5.84
C LEU A 49 12.25 -16.19 5.37
N HIS A 50 11.21 -16.18 4.54
CA HIS A 50 10.63 -17.39 3.95
C HIS A 50 11.41 -17.89 2.74
N LEU A 51 12.40 -17.16 2.24
CA LEU A 51 13.32 -17.65 1.21
C LEU A 51 14.24 -18.73 1.80
N GLY A 52 14.38 -19.85 1.13
CA GLY A 52 15.30 -20.92 1.55
C GLY A 52 16.77 -20.46 1.68
N ARG A 53 17.11 -19.31 1.07
CA ARG A 53 18.43 -18.64 1.16
C ARG A 53 18.23 -17.13 1.16
N PRO A 54 17.95 -16.51 2.32
CA PRO A 54 17.64 -15.08 2.44
C PRO A 54 18.82 -14.18 2.01
N GLU A 55 20.06 -14.64 2.11
CA GLU A 55 21.25 -13.93 1.64
C GLU A 55 21.25 -13.67 0.12
N ARG A 56 20.39 -14.36 -0.63
CA ARG A 56 20.23 -14.18 -2.07
C ARG A 56 19.05 -13.31 -2.46
N ALA A 57 18.35 -12.71 -1.51
CA ALA A 57 17.17 -11.87 -1.77
C ALA A 57 17.47 -10.74 -2.77
N ALA A 58 18.62 -10.08 -2.65
CA ALA A 58 19.03 -9.04 -3.59
C ALA A 58 19.14 -9.55 -5.04
N ARG A 59 19.61 -10.79 -5.23
CA ARG A 59 19.66 -11.41 -6.56
C ARG A 59 18.26 -11.79 -7.08
N ALA A 60 17.33 -12.12 -6.18
CA ALA A 60 15.96 -12.40 -6.58
C ALA A 60 15.31 -11.14 -7.18
N LEU A 61 15.58 -9.94 -6.64
CA LEU A 61 15.09 -8.67 -7.17
C LEU A 61 15.60 -8.37 -8.59
N THR A 62 16.80 -8.85 -8.97
CA THR A 62 17.32 -8.65 -10.33
C THR A 62 16.54 -9.43 -11.41
N GLN A 63 15.75 -10.43 -11.02
CA GLN A 63 14.92 -11.24 -11.92
C GLN A 63 13.54 -10.59 -12.20
N TRP A 64 13.40 -9.28 -12.02
CA TRP A 64 12.13 -8.56 -12.17
C TRP A 64 11.47 -8.74 -13.56
N ARG A 65 12.23 -9.07 -14.60
CA ARG A 65 11.68 -9.30 -15.94
C ARG A 65 10.93 -10.63 -16.07
N SER A 66 11.32 -11.65 -15.32
CA SER A 66 10.81 -13.03 -15.44
C SER A 66 9.94 -13.46 -14.25
N SER A 67 10.05 -12.83 -13.09
CA SER A 67 9.38 -13.22 -11.84
C SER A 67 8.41 -12.15 -11.34
N TRP A 68 7.16 -12.53 -11.13
CA TRP A 68 6.15 -11.66 -10.52
C TRP A 68 6.50 -11.30 -9.07
N LEU A 69 7.08 -12.25 -8.31
CA LEU A 69 7.56 -12.01 -6.95
C LEU A 69 8.66 -10.92 -6.91
N ALA A 70 9.59 -10.96 -7.89
CA ALA A 70 10.63 -9.95 -7.99
C ALA A 70 10.04 -8.57 -8.37
N ARG A 71 9.03 -8.53 -9.25
CA ARG A 71 8.31 -7.28 -9.60
C ARG A 71 7.59 -6.69 -8.40
N GLU A 72 6.92 -7.52 -7.60
CA GLU A 72 6.29 -7.11 -6.35
C GLU A 72 7.30 -6.46 -5.41
N GLY A 73 8.44 -7.14 -5.16
CA GLY A 73 9.49 -6.61 -4.29
C GLY A 73 10.08 -5.28 -4.78
N VAL A 74 10.35 -5.16 -6.08
CA VAL A 74 10.83 -3.91 -6.69
C VAL A 74 9.79 -2.80 -6.55
N ALA A 75 8.52 -3.07 -6.84
CA ALA A 75 7.44 -2.09 -6.70
C ALA A 75 7.26 -1.65 -5.26
N ALA A 76 7.29 -2.59 -4.29
CA ALA A 76 7.19 -2.30 -2.87
C ALA A 76 8.34 -1.39 -2.39
N VAL A 77 9.58 -1.69 -2.78
CA VAL A 77 10.74 -0.85 -2.45
C VAL A 77 10.64 0.52 -3.10
N ALA A 78 10.23 0.60 -4.37
CA ALA A 78 10.07 1.87 -5.07
C ALA A 78 8.97 2.76 -4.46
N THR A 79 7.98 2.17 -3.79
CA THR A 79 6.91 2.92 -3.09
C THR A 79 7.45 3.77 -1.94
N PHE A 80 8.57 3.40 -1.33
CA PHE A 80 9.13 4.18 -0.21
C PHE A 80 9.52 5.59 -0.60
N ILE A 81 9.95 5.84 -1.85
CA ILE A 81 10.41 7.16 -2.30
C ILE A 81 9.24 8.17 -2.27
N PRO A 82 8.15 7.98 -3.04
CA PRO A 82 7.03 8.92 -3.03
C PRO A 82 6.33 8.98 -1.67
N LEU A 83 6.32 7.87 -0.93
CA LEU A 83 5.76 7.83 0.41
C LEU A 83 6.54 8.68 1.41
N ALA A 84 7.89 8.59 1.39
CA ALA A 84 8.73 9.39 2.27
C ALA A 84 8.56 10.88 1.99
N VAL A 85 8.51 11.29 0.71
CA VAL A 85 8.30 12.70 0.34
C VAL A 85 6.92 13.18 0.81
N PHE A 86 5.86 12.39 0.59
CA PHE A 86 4.52 12.71 1.09
C PHE A 86 4.47 12.79 2.61
N GLY A 87 5.10 11.82 3.31
CA GLY A 87 5.14 11.80 4.78
C GLY A 87 5.88 13.00 5.36
N VAL A 88 6.97 13.43 4.74
CA VAL A 88 7.68 14.65 5.13
C VAL A 88 6.79 15.89 4.96
N GLY A 89 6.10 16.02 3.82
CA GLY A 89 5.16 17.10 3.58
C GLY A 89 4.07 17.20 4.65
N TRP A 90 3.42 16.07 4.89
CA TRP A 90 2.30 16.03 5.84
C TRP A 90 2.74 16.23 7.30
N VAL A 91 3.81 15.54 7.73
CA VAL A 91 4.22 15.53 9.15
C VAL A 91 5.00 16.77 9.54
N PHE A 92 5.91 17.26 8.70
CA PHE A 92 6.82 18.35 9.06
C PHE A 92 6.36 19.71 8.53
N PHE A 93 5.73 19.74 7.36
CA PHE A 93 5.27 20.99 6.75
C PHE A 93 3.77 21.23 6.93
N ASN A 94 3.03 20.22 7.40
CA ASN A 94 1.56 20.23 7.48
C ASN A 94 0.91 20.63 6.14
N ASP A 95 1.58 20.26 5.05
CA ASP A 95 1.17 20.55 3.68
C ASP A 95 0.96 19.23 2.93
N VAL A 96 -0.22 19.10 2.35
CA VAL A 96 -0.63 17.94 1.56
C VAL A 96 -0.99 18.33 0.12
N SER A 97 -0.63 19.57 -0.27
CA SER A 97 -0.95 20.14 -1.58
C SER A 97 0.21 20.00 -2.59
N GLY A 98 -0.02 20.40 -3.82
CA GLY A 98 1.00 20.51 -4.85
C GLY A 98 1.87 19.25 -5.03
N LEU A 99 3.16 19.40 -4.77
CA LEU A 99 4.13 18.30 -4.90
C LEU A 99 3.79 17.12 -3.97
N PHE A 100 3.37 17.39 -2.74
CA PHE A 100 3.07 16.34 -1.77
C PHE A 100 1.82 15.54 -2.18
N ALA A 101 0.79 16.19 -2.73
CA ALA A 101 -0.37 15.51 -3.31
C ALA A 101 0.03 14.63 -4.51
N ALA A 102 0.91 15.13 -5.38
CA ALA A 102 1.42 14.34 -6.50
C ALA A 102 2.21 13.11 -6.03
N MET A 103 3.01 13.24 -4.97
CA MET A 103 3.73 12.11 -4.37
C MET A 103 2.78 11.11 -3.69
N ALA A 104 1.71 11.58 -3.03
CA ALA A 104 0.65 10.71 -2.52
C ALA A 104 0.01 9.89 -3.65
N ALA A 105 -0.33 10.54 -4.77
CA ALA A 105 -0.86 9.86 -5.94
C ALA A 105 0.13 8.84 -6.54
N ALA A 106 1.40 9.21 -6.64
CA ALA A 106 2.45 8.29 -7.10
C ALA A 106 2.59 7.08 -6.17
N ALA A 107 2.59 7.27 -4.85
CA ALA A 107 2.60 6.18 -3.87
C ALA A 107 1.38 5.27 -4.02
N ALA A 108 0.19 5.84 -4.27
CA ALA A 108 -1.03 5.07 -4.50
C ALA A 108 -0.95 4.23 -5.78
N VAL A 109 -0.43 4.78 -6.87
CA VAL A 109 -0.21 4.04 -8.13
C VAL A 109 0.77 2.89 -7.92
N MET A 110 1.90 3.15 -7.24
CA MET A 110 2.89 2.12 -6.94
C MET A 110 2.32 1.01 -6.04
N ALA A 111 1.46 1.37 -5.08
CA ALA A 111 0.74 0.41 -4.26
C ALA A 111 -0.21 -0.47 -5.09
N LEU A 112 -0.92 0.11 -6.07
CA LEU A 112 -1.76 -0.65 -7.03
C LEU A 112 -0.91 -1.65 -7.84
N VAL A 113 0.24 -1.19 -8.33
CA VAL A 113 1.18 -2.05 -9.06
C VAL A 113 1.66 -3.21 -8.18
N THR A 114 2.02 -2.93 -6.94
CA THR A 114 2.47 -3.95 -5.98
C THR A 114 1.39 -5.02 -5.76
N VAL A 115 0.14 -4.62 -5.44
CA VAL A 115 -0.98 -5.55 -5.26
C VAL A 115 -1.28 -6.34 -6.53
N SER A 116 -1.18 -5.68 -7.69
CA SER A 116 -1.37 -6.37 -8.98
C SER A 116 -0.28 -7.42 -9.22
N CYS A 117 0.97 -7.14 -8.86
CA CYS A 117 2.05 -8.12 -8.93
C CYS A 117 1.80 -9.30 -7.98
N THR A 118 1.34 -9.04 -6.75
CA THR A 118 0.95 -10.09 -5.80
C THR A 118 -0.15 -10.98 -6.37
N ALA A 119 -1.22 -10.38 -6.92
CA ALA A 119 -2.31 -11.13 -7.56
C ALA A 119 -1.80 -12.00 -8.72
N MET A 120 -0.87 -11.48 -9.52
CA MET A 120 -0.30 -12.19 -10.65
C MET A 120 0.62 -13.34 -10.25
N ILE A 121 1.25 -13.30 -9.06
CA ILE A 121 1.96 -14.46 -8.51
C ILE A 121 1.01 -15.65 -8.45
N TYR A 122 -0.14 -15.47 -7.82
CA TYR A 122 -1.14 -16.53 -7.67
C TYR A 122 -1.80 -16.90 -9.00
N ALA A 123 -2.19 -15.94 -9.81
CA ALA A 123 -2.81 -16.18 -11.11
C ALA A 123 -1.89 -16.95 -12.09
N SER A 124 -0.57 -16.87 -11.92
CA SER A 124 0.41 -17.58 -12.73
C SER A 124 0.63 -19.05 -12.32
N LEU A 125 0.12 -19.47 -11.16
CA LEU A 125 0.28 -20.82 -10.64
C LEU A 125 -0.65 -21.80 -11.37
N LYS A 126 -0.13 -22.46 -12.42
CA LYS A 126 -0.87 -23.40 -13.28
C LYS A 126 -1.50 -24.60 -12.54
N PRO A 127 -0.89 -25.19 -11.47
CA PRO A 127 -1.43 -26.38 -10.82
C PRO A 127 -2.74 -26.13 -10.07
N ILE A 128 -3.02 -24.89 -9.64
CA ILE A 128 -4.18 -24.58 -8.81
C ILE A 128 -5.24 -23.87 -9.66
N ARG A 129 -6.27 -24.64 -10.09
CA ARG A 129 -7.34 -24.13 -10.96
C ARG A 129 -8.07 -22.93 -10.38
N GLN A 130 -8.31 -22.91 -9.08
CA GLN A 130 -9.04 -21.85 -8.37
C GLN A 130 -8.30 -20.49 -8.45
N TRP A 131 -6.98 -20.51 -8.50
CA TRP A 131 -6.16 -19.29 -8.59
C TRP A 131 -5.95 -18.82 -10.04
N ARG A 132 -6.19 -19.70 -11.01
CA ARG A 132 -6.13 -19.35 -12.43
C ARG A 132 -7.46 -18.78 -12.94
N SER A 133 -8.01 -17.81 -12.22
CA SER A 133 -9.26 -17.15 -12.56
C SER A 133 -9.03 -15.67 -12.89
N ALA A 134 -9.81 -15.15 -13.83
CA ALA A 134 -9.82 -13.71 -14.13
C ALA A 134 -10.24 -12.85 -12.92
N LEU A 135 -10.89 -13.46 -11.92
CA LEU A 135 -11.35 -12.79 -10.70
C LEU A 135 -10.24 -12.60 -9.66
N VAL A 136 -9.08 -13.24 -9.81
CA VAL A 136 -7.98 -13.11 -8.82
C VAL A 136 -7.51 -11.67 -8.72
N LEU A 137 -7.19 -11.02 -9.84
CA LEU A 137 -6.73 -9.64 -9.83
C LEU A 137 -7.77 -8.66 -9.26
N PRO A 138 -9.04 -8.60 -9.73
CA PRO A 138 -10.02 -7.70 -9.15
C PRO A 138 -10.34 -8.04 -7.69
N GLY A 139 -10.37 -9.32 -7.32
CA GLY A 139 -10.57 -9.73 -5.92
C GLY A 139 -9.48 -9.19 -5.00
N TYR A 140 -8.21 -9.29 -5.38
CA TYR A 140 -7.10 -8.72 -4.62
C TYR A 140 -7.21 -7.19 -4.49
N LEU A 141 -7.60 -6.50 -5.55
CA LEU A 141 -7.77 -5.04 -5.54
C LEU A 141 -8.92 -4.61 -4.63
N VAL A 142 -10.06 -5.28 -4.69
CA VAL A 142 -11.23 -4.99 -3.84
C VAL A 142 -10.93 -5.29 -2.37
N PHE A 143 -10.38 -6.48 -2.07
CA PHE A 143 -9.98 -6.84 -0.70
C PHE A 143 -8.98 -5.85 -0.13
N GLY A 144 -8.00 -5.46 -0.92
CA GLY A 144 -7.03 -4.46 -0.54
C GLY A 144 -7.70 -3.12 -0.19
N LEU A 145 -8.63 -2.62 -1.02
CA LEU A 145 -9.39 -1.39 -0.76
C LEU A 145 -10.18 -1.48 0.54
N MET A 146 -10.91 -2.55 0.73
CA MET A 146 -11.73 -2.77 1.92
C MET A 146 -10.89 -2.76 3.21
N CYS A 147 -9.79 -3.53 3.23
CA CYS A 147 -8.91 -3.59 4.41
C CYS A 147 -8.28 -2.22 4.72
N GLY A 148 -7.85 -1.48 3.70
CA GLY A 148 -7.27 -0.16 3.89
C GLY A 148 -8.28 0.88 4.36
N ALA A 149 -9.51 0.83 3.84
CA ALA A 149 -10.60 1.70 4.29
C ALA A 149 -10.94 1.45 5.77
N LEU A 150 -11.07 0.17 6.16
CA LEU A 150 -11.32 -0.19 7.56
C LEU A 150 -10.21 0.30 8.49
N LEU A 151 -8.95 0.15 8.09
CA LEU A 151 -7.82 0.61 8.90
C LEU A 151 -7.78 2.14 9.00
N LEU A 152 -8.11 2.86 7.92
CA LEU A 152 -8.22 4.32 7.96
C LEU A 152 -9.36 4.78 8.87
N VAL A 153 -10.52 4.11 8.81
CA VAL A 153 -11.65 4.38 9.73
C VAL A 153 -11.21 4.15 11.17
N LEU A 154 -10.53 3.04 11.45
CA LEU A 154 -10.05 2.72 12.79
C LEU A 154 -9.09 3.80 13.32
N LEU A 155 -8.12 4.22 12.50
CA LEU A 155 -7.18 5.28 12.86
C LEU A 155 -7.91 6.62 13.07
N SER A 156 -8.84 6.99 12.19
CA SER A 156 -9.58 8.25 12.33
C SER A 156 -10.45 8.28 13.58
N LEU A 157 -11.03 7.15 13.97
CA LEU A 157 -11.78 7.01 15.23
C LEU A 157 -10.85 7.12 16.45
N ALA A 158 -9.68 6.45 16.40
CA ALA A 158 -8.71 6.48 17.50
C ALA A 158 -8.18 7.90 17.78
N PHE A 159 -8.05 8.72 16.73
CA PHE A 159 -7.61 10.12 16.86
C PHE A 159 -8.75 11.14 16.97
N GLY A 160 -10.01 10.70 17.05
CA GLY A 160 -11.18 11.58 17.18
C GLY A 160 -11.44 12.45 15.95
N VAL A 161 -10.89 12.10 14.79
CA VAL A 161 -10.96 12.89 13.53
C VAL A 161 -11.88 12.21 12.51
N TYR A 162 -12.87 11.50 12.99
CA TYR A 162 -13.78 10.75 12.13
C TYR A 162 -14.62 11.68 11.25
N LYS A 163 -14.56 11.48 9.93
CA LYS A 163 -15.46 12.08 8.95
C LYS A 163 -16.36 10.98 8.35
N PRO A 164 -17.68 11.18 8.23
CA PRO A 164 -18.60 10.16 7.67
C PRO A 164 -18.20 9.66 6.28
N ALA A 165 -17.50 10.49 5.49
CA ALA A 165 -16.99 10.11 4.17
C ALA A 165 -16.05 8.88 4.22
N PHE A 166 -15.37 8.61 5.33
CA PHE A 166 -14.49 7.45 5.47
C PHE A 166 -15.25 6.12 5.56
N SER A 167 -16.46 6.13 6.16
CA SER A 167 -17.27 4.92 6.27
C SER A 167 -17.92 4.52 4.95
N TRP A 168 -18.31 5.47 4.12
CA TRP A 168 -18.88 5.17 2.80
C TRP A 168 -17.89 4.44 1.89
N LEU A 169 -16.60 4.80 1.96
CA LEU A 169 -15.53 4.12 1.20
C LEU A 169 -15.23 2.70 1.69
N ALA A 170 -15.57 2.37 2.94
CA ALA A 170 -15.41 1.02 3.47
C ALA A 170 -16.58 0.09 3.12
N LEU A 171 -17.73 0.67 2.72
CA LEU A 171 -18.98 -0.05 2.43
C LEU A 171 -19.21 -0.26 0.92
N THR A 172 -18.45 0.43 0.05
CA THR A 172 -18.49 0.27 -1.42
C THR A 172 -17.38 -0.65 -1.92
#